data_3459fac746d8209afc3ce06ff15085f8
#
_entry.id   3459fac746d8209afc3ce06ff15085f8
#
_cell.length_a   1.000
_cell.length_b   1.000
_cell.length_c   1.000
_cell.angle_alpha   90.00
_cell.angle_beta   90.00
_cell.angle_gamma   90.00
#
_symmetry.space_group_name_H-M   'P 1'
#
loop_
_entity.id
_entity.type
_entity.pdbx_description
1 polymer ?
#
loop_
_entity_poly.entity_id
_entity_poly.type
_entity_poly.pdbx_seq_one_letter_code
_entity_poly.pdbx_strand_id
1 'polypeptide(L)'
;QSEIEKSLYHEAAGHPALPRGEYQLSRHVGDRCVYTFCMCPGGQVVASASETGHVVTNGMSYHARDGKNANAAVVVSVGAEDFAGDPRRAIAFQRELEAKAYAAGRRGGAYAAPAENVQSFLEGKGQLNIGRVEPTYDRGVVAADLGALLPGELADTLRAGLRAYERKIAGYTAPEAILTGLETRTSSPVRLKREENFECAQLAGLYPCGEGAGYAGGIMSAAVDGLRGA
;
A
#
# COMPACT_ATOMS: atom_id res chain seq x y z
N GLN A 1 -13.95 -6.91 6.86
CA GLN A 1 -14.59 -5.64 7.26
C GLN A 1 -15.36 -5.78 8.59
N SER A 2 -16.19 -6.82 8.76
CA SER A 2 -16.97 -7.03 9.98
C SER A 2 -16.11 -7.20 11.24
N GLU A 3 -14.97 -7.84 11.15
CA GLU A 3 -14.04 -8.00 12.28
C GLU A 3 -13.42 -6.64 12.69
N ILE A 4 -13.09 -5.79 11.72
CA ILE A 4 -12.61 -4.43 11.98
C ILE A 4 -13.71 -3.63 12.69
N GLU A 5 -14.95 -3.69 12.21
CA GLU A 5 -16.08 -2.99 12.82
C GLU A 5 -16.35 -3.47 14.26
N LYS A 6 -16.25 -4.78 14.52
CA LYS A 6 -16.33 -5.30 15.89
C LYS A 6 -15.23 -4.77 16.80
N SER A 7 -14.01 -4.67 16.27
CA SER A 7 -12.86 -4.14 17.02
C SER A 7 -13.00 -2.65 17.32
N LEU A 8 -13.59 -1.86 16.40
CA LEU A 8 -13.74 -0.41 16.52
C LEU A 8 -15.01 0.01 17.28
N TYR A 9 -16.13 -0.68 17.02
CA TYR A 9 -17.46 -0.29 17.52
C TYR A 9 -18.00 -1.19 18.63
N HIS A 10 -17.29 -2.28 18.95
CA HIS A 10 -17.66 -3.25 19.97
C HIS A 10 -19.11 -3.77 19.79
N GLU A 11 -19.95 -3.62 20.79
CA GLU A 11 -21.36 -4.08 20.74
C GLU A 11 -22.21 -3.31 19.75
N ALA A 12 -21.80 -2.10 19.35
CA ALA A 12 -22.51 -1.30 18.36
C ALA A 12 -22.15 -1.66 16.90
N ALA A 13 -21.25 -2.64 16.69
CA ALA A 13 -20.88 -3.07 15.34
C ALA A 13 -22.10 -3.55 14.55
N GLY A 14 -22.23 -3.07 13.31
CA GLY A 14 -23.38 -3.37 12.45
C GLY A 14 -24.60 -2.48 12.68
N HIS A 15 -24.53 -1.50 13.58
CA HIS A 15 -25.64 -0.54 13.76
C HIS A 15 -25.78 0.34 12.50
N PRO A 16 -27.01 0.48 11.93
CA PRO A 16 -27.18 1.12 10.61
C PRO A 16 -26.86 2.62 10.57
N ALA A 17 -26.79 3.29 11.73
CA ALA A 17 -26.38 4.69 11.81
C ALA A 17 -24.85 4.89 11.88
N LEU A 18 -24.07 3.81 12.03
CA LEU A 18 -22.61 3.90 12.05
C LEU A 18 -22.05 3.76 10.62
N PRO A 19 -21.03 4.55 10.27
CA PRO A 19 -20.33 4.38 9.00
C PRO A 19 -19.56 3.07 8.97
N ARG A 20 -19.07 2.68 7.80
CA ARG A 20 -18.10 1.60 7.68
C ARG A 20 -16.86 1.91 8.51
N GLY A 21 -16.36 0.91 9.24
CA GLY A 21 -15.21 1.08 10.10
C GLY A 21 -13.95 1.41 9.32
N GLU A 22 -13.34 2.54 9.64
CA GLU A 22 -12.07 3.01 9.09
C GLU A 22 -11.04 3.15 10.21
N TYR A 23 -9.76 2.99 9.89
CA TYR A 23 -8.67 3.17 10.85
C TYR A 23 -7.44 3.76 10.19
N GLN A 24 -6.61 4.39 11.00
CA GLN A 24 -5.28 4.81 10.63
C GLN A 24 -4.30 4.39 11.74
N LEU A 25 -3.29 3.63 11.37
CA LEU A 25 -2.29 3.12 12.29
C LEU A 25 -0.91 3.65 11.91
N SER A 26 -0.12 3.97 12.91
CA SER A 26 1.28 4.33 12.74
C SER A 26 2.12 3.84 13.92
N ARG A 27 3.39 3.54 13.64
CA ARG A 27 4.38 3.13 14.64
C ARG A 27 5.78 3.53 14.22
N HIS A 28 6.49 4.24 15.08
CA HIS A 28 7.92 4.43 14.94
C HIS A 28 8.68 3.18 15.36
N VAL A 29 9.63 2.77 14.53
CA VAL A 29 10.55 1.65 14.74
C VAL A 29 11.95 2.16 14.38
N GLY A 30 12.76 2.50 15.39
CA GLY A 30 14.00 3.25 15.16
C GLY A 30 13.69 4.59 14.48
N ASP A 31 14.43 4.90 13.44
CA ASP A 31 14.30 6.16 12.68
C ASP A 31 13.22 6.08 11.59
N ARG A 32 12.56 4.92 11.41
CA ARG A 32 11.52 4.71 10.41
C ARG A 32 10.13 4.74 11.01
N CYS A 33 9.16 5.09 10.20
CA CYS A 33 7.75 4.99 10.54
C CYS A 33 7.08 3.91 9.68
N VAL A 34 6.37 2.97 10.34
CA VAL A 34 5.42 2.08 9.67
C VAL A 34 4.03 2.69 9.84
N TYR A 35 3.26 2.77 8.77
CA TYR A 35 1.90 3.32 8.82
C TYR A 35 0.98 2.64 7.83
N THR A 36 -0.33 2.75 8.11
CA THR A 36 -1.36 2.30 7.16
C THR A 36 -1.72 3.45 6.23
N PHE A 37 -1.92 3.13 4.96
CA PHE A 37 -2.28 4.08 3.93
C PHE A 37 -3.45 3.52 3.10
N CYS A 38 -4.30 4.39 2.54
CA CYS A 38 -5.44 4.03 1.70
C CYS A 38 -6.28 2.88 2.28
N MET A 39 -6.71 3.01 3.55
CA MET A 39 -7.65 2.05 4.11
C MET A 39 -8.97 2.06 3.34
N CYS A 40 -9.36 0.90 2.84
CA CYS A 40 -10.51 0.70 1.94
C CYS A 40 -11.53 -0.26 2.59
N PRO A 41 -12.55 0.27 3.29
CA PRO A 41 -13.64 -0.54 3.81
C PRO A 41 -14.42 -1.21 2.68
N GLY A 42 -14.75 -2.50 2.82
CA GLY A 42 -15.45 -3.25 1.79
C GLY A 42 -14.74 -3.19 0.43
N GLY A 43 -13.41 -3.15 0.45
CA GLY A 43 -12.59 -2.90 -0.72
C GLY A 43 -11.94 -4.14 -1.32
N GLN A 44 -11.19 -3.91 -2.37
CA GLN A 44 -10.42 -4.92 -3.08
C GLN A 44 -9.00 -4.44 -3.38
N VAL A 45 -8.09 -5.37 -3.53
CA VAL A 45 -6.74 -5.09 -4.02
C VAL A 45 -6.77 -5.10 -5.55
N VAL A 46 -6.19 -4.10 -6.17
CA VAL A 46 -6.20 -3.91 -7.63
C VAL A 46 -4.80 -3.82 -8.21
N ALA A 47 -4.67 -4.14 -9.50
CA ALA A 47 -3.43 -3.97 -10.24
C ALA A 47 -3.21 -2.48 -10.57
N SER A 48 -2.00 -1.97 -10.29
CA SER A 48 -1.64 -0.56 -10.46
C SER A 48 -0.30 -0.36 -11.17
N ALA A 49 0.26 -1.38 -11.80
CA ALA A 49 1.50 -1.28 -12.55
C ALA A 49 1.32 -0.45 -13.83
N SER A 50 2.30 0.39 -14.15
CA SER A 50 2.33 1.20 -15.37
C SER A 50 3.44 0.78 -16.34
N GLU A 51 4.30 -0.15 -15.96
CA GLU A 51 5.43 -0.63 -16.78
C GLU A 51 5.28 -2.12 -17.06
N THR A 52 5.66 -2.54 -18.28
CA THR A 52 5.66 -3.96 -18.65
C THR A 52 6.65 -4.74 -17.80
N GLY A 53 6.24 -5.92 -17.31
CA GLY A 53 7.10 -6.77 -16.49
C GLY A 53 7.23 -6.31 -15.02
N HIS A 54 6.30 -5.47 -14.56
CA HIS A 54 6.24 -4.98 -13.19
C HIS A 54 4.88 -5.32 -12.56
N VAL A 55 4.85 -5.57 -11.26
CA VAL A 55 3.63 -5.73 -10.47
C VAL A 55 3.62 -4.69 -9.36
N VAL A 56 2.55 -3.93 -9.30
CA VAL A 56 2.23 -2.99 -8.22
C VAL A 56 0.80 -3.24 -7.81
N THR A 57 0.55 -3.30 -6.51
CA THR A 57 -0.78 -3.42 -5.94
C THR A 57 -1.23 -2.09 -5.34
N ASN A 58 -2.53 -1.88 -5.29
CA ASN A 58 -3.16 -0.76 -4.58
C ASN A 58 -4.49 -1.22 -3.99
N GLY A 59 -5.05 -0.47 -3.05
CA GLY A 59 -6.36 -0.71 -2.48
C GLY A 59 -7.42 0.23 -3.05
N MET A 60 -8.60 -0.30 -3.33
CA MET A 60 -9.75 0.46 -3.81
C MET A 60 -11.04 -0.02 -3.15
N SER A 61 -12.01 0.89 -2.98
CA SER A 61 -13.39 0.55 -2.63
C SER A 61 -14.34 1.07 -3.69
N TYR A 62 -15.40 0.31 -3.98
CA TYR A 62 -16.55 0.87 -4.65
C TYR A 62 -17.27 1.87 -3.74
N HIS A 63 -18.06 2.75 -4.32
CA HIS A 63 -18.83 3.75 -3.56
C HIS A 63 -19.70 3.13 -2.46
N ALA A 64 -20.30 1.97 -2.70
CA ALA A 64 -21.14 1.25 -1.75
C ALA A 64 -20.34 0.71 -0.53
N ARG A 65 -19.03 0.51 -0.64
CA ARG A 65 -18.17 -0.04 0.42
C ARG A 65 -18.71 -1.34 1.04
N ASP A 66 -19.34 -2.19 0.23
CA ASP A 66 -20.07 -3.39 0.64
C ASP A 66 -19.36 -4.70 0.32
N GLY A 67 -18.12 -4.65 -0.14
CA GLY A 67 -17.30 -5.84 -0.37
C GLY A 67 -17.00 -6.62 0.92
N LYS A 68 -16.69 -7.89 0.77
CA LYS A 68 -16.44 -8.81 1.89
C LYS A 68 -15.23 -8.42 2.74
N ASN A 69 -14.16 -7.96 2.09
CA ASN A 69 -12.89 -7.64 2.74
C ASN A 69 -12.76 -6.13 2.99
N ALA A 70 -11.88 -5.80 3.93
CA ALA A 70 -11.25 -4.50 3.99
C ALA A 70 -9.78 -4.66 3.66
N ASN A 71 -9.15 -3.63 3.13
CA ASN A 71 -7.70 -3.62 2.94
C ASN A 71 -7.11 -2.26 3.30
N ALA A 72 -5.82 -2.25 3.55
CA ALA A 72 -5.00 -1.06 3.65
C ALA A 72 -3.58 -1.40 3.22
N ALA A 73 -2.89 -0.47 2.61
CA ALA A 73 -1.45 -0.59 2.48
C ALA A 73 -0.80 -0.51 3.86
N VAL A 74 0.18 -1.36 4.11
CA VAL A 74 1.09 -1.26 5.25
C VAL A 74 2.46 -0.91 4.69
N VAL A 75 2.92 0.29 4.96
CA VAL A 75 4.09 0.86 4.33
C VAL A 75 5.12 1.31 5.37
N VAL A 76 6.38 1.32 4.98
CA VAL A 76 7.49 1.83 5.77
C VAL A 76 8.10 3.05 5.07
N SER A 77 8.40 4.10 5.85
CA SER A 77 9.02 5.30 5.31
C SER A 77 10.44 5.03 4.82
N VAL A 78 10.74 5.55 3.64
CA VAL A 78 12.09 5.69 3.09
C VAL A 78 12.31 7.16 2.76
N GLY A 79 13.53 7.65 2.96
CA GLY A 79 13.86 9.06 2.82
C GLY A 79 14.96 9.33 1.81
N ALA A 80 15.30 10.60 1.64
CA ALA A 80 16.39 11.01 0.74
C ALA A 80 17.74 10.40 1.11
N GLU A 81 17.95 10.15 2.39
CA GLU A 81 19.15 9.53 2.96
C GLU A 81 19.36 8.09 2.44
N ASP A 82 18.29 7.31 2.25
CA ASP A 82 18.34 5.95 1.72
C ASP A 82 18.87 5.92 0.27
N PHE A 83 18.74 7.03 -0.43
CA PHE A 83 19.10 7.17 -1.85
C PHE A 83 20.25 8.15 -2.09
N ALA A 84 20.99 8.53 -1.03
CA ALA A 84 22.07 9.54 -1.06
C ALA A 84 21.60 10.86 -1.73
N GLY A 85 20.34 11.23 -1.55
CA GLY A 85 19.75 12.45 -2.13
C GLY A 85 19.50 12.38 -3.65
N ASP A 86 19.74 11.25 -4.31
CA ASP A 86 19.50 11.09 -5.77
C ASP A 86 18.12 10.48 -6.04
N PRO A 87 17.15 11.24 -6.55
CA PRO A 87 15.80 10.74 -6.84
C PRO A 87 15.77 9.64 -7.92
N ARG A 88 16.78 9.56 -8.78
CA ARG A 88 16.88 8.48 -9.78
C ARG A 88 17.13 7.14 -9.12
N ARG A 89 17.86 7.10 -8.00
CA ARG A 89 18.03 5.89 -7.19
C ARG A 89 16.73 5.46 -6.55
N ALA A 90 15.91 6.40 -6.08
CA ALA A 90 14.59 6.09 -5.55
C ALA A 90 13.66 5.48 -6.61
N ILE A 91 13.65 6.03 -7.83
CA ILE A 91 12.91 5.46 -8.97
C ILE A 91 13.44 4.07 -9.32
N ALA A 92 14.76 3.89 -9.38
CA ALA A 92 15.37 2.59 -9.67
C ALA A 92 15.00 1.55 -8.61
N PHE A 93 14.99 1.94 -7.34
CA PHE A 93 14.57 1.10 -6.21
C PHE A 93 13.11 0.65 -6.33
N GLN A 94 12.19 1.56 -6.63
CA GLN A 94 10.79 1.21 -6.88
C GLN A 94 10.67 0.18 -8.02
N ARG A 95 11.31 0.44 -9.16
CA ARG A 95 11.31 -0.46 -10.33
C ARG A 95 11.89 -1.84 -10.01
N GLU A 96 12.95 -1.90 -9.23
CA GLU A 96 13.55 -3.16 -8.79
C GLU A 96 12.57 -3.99 -7.96
N LEU A 97 11.90 -3.38 -6.98
CA LEU A 97 10.90 -4.05 -6.16
C LEU A 97 9.70 -4.54 -7.01
N GLU A 98 9.22 -3.72 -7.92
CA GLU A 98 8.11 -4.05 -8.83
C GLU A 98 8.46 -5.21 -9.78
N ALA A 99 9.69 -5.22 -10.31
CA ALA A 99 10.19 -6.32 -11.14
C ALA A 99 10.37 -7.62 -10.33
N LYS A 100 10.87 -7.54 -9.08
CA LYS A 100 10.94 -8.68 -8.16
C LYS A 100 9.55 -9.24 -7.87
N ALA A 101 8.57 -8.38 -7.61
CA ALA A 101 7.18 -8.78 -7.40
C ALA A 101 6.61 -9.50 -8.65
N TYR A 102 6.84 -8.96 -9.84
CA TYR A 102 6.45 -9.61 -11.09
C TYR A 102 7.12 -10.99 -11.26
N ALA A 103 8.42 -11.09 -11.03
CA ALA A 103 9.15 -12.35 -11.14
C ALA A 103 8.62 -13.41 -10.15
N ALA A 104 8.33 -13.01 -8.90
CA ALA A 104 7.76 -13.88 -7.89
C ALA A 104 6.32 -14.32 -8.24
N GLY A 105 5.52 -13.43 -8.84
CA GLY A 105 4.13 -13.68 -9.24
C GLY A 105 3.97 -14.59 -10.46
N ARG A 106 4.96 -14.70 -11.34
CA ARG A 106 4.86 -15.37 -12.64
C ARG A 106 4.32 -16.80 -12.63
N ARG A 107 4.51 -17.54 -11.53
CA ARG A 107 4.00 -18.92 -11.40
C ARG A 107 2.47 -18.99 -11.34
N GLY A 108 1.82 -17.91 -10.90
CA GLY A 108 0.37 -17.80 -10.81
C GLY A 108 -0.32 -17.26 -12.07
N GLY A 109 0.46 -16.93 -13.10
CA GLY A 109 -0.04 -16.36 -14.36
C GLY A 109 0.58 -15.00 -14.70
N ALA A 110 0.11 -14.44 -15.81
CA ALA A 110 0.57 -13.12 -16.24
C ALA A 110 0.08 -12.04 -15.26
N TYR A 111 1.03 -11.37 -14.64
CA TYR A 111 0.76 -10.30 -13.65
C TYR A 111 0.05 -10.74 -12.36
N ALA A 112 0.10 -12.02 -12.00
CA ALA A 112 -0.32 -12.44 -10.67
C ALA A 112 0.59 -11.79 -9.61
N ALA A 113 0.01 -11.43 -8.46
CA ALA A 113 0.75 -10.79 -7.38
C ALA A 113 1.32 -11.83 -6.40
N PRO A 114 2.53 -11.63 -5.88
CA PRO A 114 3.02 -12.41 -4.74
C PRO A 114 2.19 -12.11 -3.50
N ALA A 115 1.88 -13.14 -2.73
CA ALA A 115 1.08 -13.00 -1.52
C ALA A 115 1.47 -14.04 -0.47
N GLU A 116 1.25 -13.71 0.79
CA GLU A 116 1.36 -14.63 1.91
C GLU A 116 0.42 -14.23 3.06
N ASN A 117 0.16 -15.14 3.99
CA ASN A 117 -0.54 -14.80 5.21
C ASN A 117 0.32 -13.90 6.10
N VAL A 118 -0.31 -12.98 6.84
CA VAL A 118 0.41 -12.07 7.75
C VAL A 118 1.28 -12.85 8.75
N GLN A 119 0.78 -13.94 9.33
CA GLN A 119 1.58 -14.76 10.25
C GLN A 119 2.80 -15.38 9.55
N SER A 120 2.65 -15.83 8.31
CA SER A 120 3.74 -16.34 7.50
C SER A 120 4.83 -15.27 7.27
N PHE A 121 4.43 -14.03 6.96
CA PHE A 121 5.34 -12.90 6.83
C PHE A 121 6.09 -12.60 8.13
N LEU A 122 5.38 -12.62 9.28
CA LEU A 122 5.97 -12.41 10.60
C LEU A 122 7.02 -13.47 10.97
N GLU A 123 6.88 -14.67 10.41
CA GLU A 123 7.75 -15.82 10.62
C GLU A 123 8.78 -16.05 9.50
N GLY A 124 8.68 -15.30 8.39
CA GLY A 124 9.57 -15.44 7.22
C GLY A 124 9.40 -16.77 6.46
N LYS A 125 8.16 -17.25 6.28
CA LYS A 125 7.87 -18.58 5.71
C LYS A 125 7.37 -18.55 4.26
N GLY A 126 6.85 -17.44 3.77
CA GLY A 126 6.35 -17.32 2.40
C GLY A 126 5.15 -18.22 2.08
N GLN A 127 4.29 -18.52 3.06
CA GLN A 127 3.17 -19.44 2.92
C GLN A 127 1.85 -18.68 2.71
N LEU A 128 1.01 -19.19 1.81
CA LEU A 128 -0.33 -18.68 1.55
C LEU A 128 -1.36 -19.79 1.73
N ASN A 129 -2.15 -19.68 2.77
CA ASN A 129 -3.29 -20.54 3.04
C ASN A 129 -4.57 -19.70 2.89
N ILE A 130 -5.34 -19.98 1.86
CA ILE A 130 -6.61 -19.30 1.59
C ILE A 130 -7.68 -20.01 2.41
N GLY A 131 -8.28 -19.28 3.34
CA GLY A 131 -9.36 -19.74 4.21
C GLY A 131 -10.61 -18.88 4.02
N ARG A 132 -11.14 -18.35 5.13
CA ARG A 132 -12.31 -17.46 5.14
C ARG A 132 -12.08 -16.15 4.39
N VAL A 133 -10.84 -15.64 4.40
CA VAL A 133 -10.45 -14.45 3.65
C VAL A 133 -9.89 -14.89 2.31
N GLU A 134 -10.56 -14.51 1.24
CA GLU A 134 -10.14 -14.77 -0.13
C GLU A 134 -9.43 -13.53 -0.70
N PRO A 135 -8.30 -13.71 -1.42
CA PRO A 135 -7.67 -12.60 -2.13
C PRO A 135 -8.61 -11.97 -3.16
N THR A 136 -8.57 -10.65 -3.27
CA THR A 136 -9.43 -9.90 -4.20
C THR A 136 -8.68 -9.36 -5.41
N TYR A 137 -7.40 -9.61 -5.53
CA TYR A 137 -6.59 -9.19 -6.67
C TYR A 137 -6.99 -9.93 -7.95
N ASP A 138 -7.47 -9.20 -8.95
CA ASP A 138 -8.13 -9.74 -10.14
C ASP A 138 -7.23 -10.53 -11.09
N ARG A 139 -5.90 -10.35 -10.99
CA ARG A 139 -4.91 -11.10 -11.78
C ARG A 139 -4.44 -12.39 -11.11
N GLY A 140 -5.05 -12.73 -9.96
CA GLY A 140 -4.65 -13.87 -9.16
C GLY A 140 -3.44 -13.62 -8.27
N VAL A 141 -3.27 -14.49 -7.29
CA VAL A 141 -2.14 -14.42 -6.35
C VAL A 141 -1.38 -15.73 -6.31
N VAL A 142 -0.12 -15.67 -5.90
CA VAL A 142 0.74 -16.84 -5.72
C VAL A 142 1.52 -16.72 -4.42
N ALA A 143 1.70 -17.84 -3.72
CA ALA A 143 2.48 -17.89 -2.49
C ALA A 143 3.94 -17.49 -2.76
N ALA A 144 4.41 -16.49 -2.01
CA ALA A 144 5.79 -16.02 -2.06
C ALA A 144 6.18 -15.35 -0.74
N ASP A 145 7.45 -15.46 -0.36
CA ASP A 145 8.02 -14.73 0.78
C ASP A 145 8.20 -13.25 0.40
N LEU A 146 7.25 -12.41 0.84
CA LEU A 146 7.29 -10.96 0.60
C LEU A 146 8.47 -10.31 1.32
N GLY A 147 8.88 -10.86 2.46
CA GLY A 147 10.05 -10.39 3.20
C GLY A 147 11.34 -10.54 2.41
N ALA A 148 11.47 -11.62 1.62
CA ALA A 148 12.63 -11.85 0.75
C ALA A 148 12.68 -10.93 -0.48
N LEU A 149 11.54 -10.31 -0.87
CA LEU A 149 11.50 -9.34 -1.96
C LEU A 149 11.99 -7.95 -1.54
N LEU A 150 11.96 -7.66 -0.24
CA LEU A 150 12.32 -6.39 0.36
C LEU A 150 13.76 -6.40 0.89
N PRO A 151 14.41 -5.23 1.03
CA PRO A 151 15.58 -5.13 1.88
C PRO A 151 15.27 -5.61 3.31
N GLY A 152 16.17 -6.39 3.91
CA GLY A 152 15.91 -7.05 5.20
C GLY A 152 15.50 -6.08 6.30
N GLU A 153 16.15 -4.93 6.39
CA GLU A 153 15.81 -3.87 7.36
C GLU A 153 14.36 -3.37 7.20
N LEU A 154 13.89 -3.18 5.97
CA LEU A 154 12.51 -2.74 5.70
C LEU A 154 11.51 -3.84 6.04
N ALA A 155 11.83 -5.10 5.72
CA ALA A 155 11.00 -6.24 6.09
C ALA A 155 10.87 -6.38 7.61
N ASP A 156 11.96 -6.26 8.36
CA ASP A 156 11.96 -6.35 9.83
C ASP A 156 11.21 -5.17 10.47
N THR A 157 11.35 -3.99 9.91
CA THR A 157 10.60 -2.81 10.33
C THR A 157 9.09 -2.99 10.13
N LEU A 158 8.67 -3.52 8.97
CA LEU A 158 7.26 -3.86 8.70
C LEU A 158 6.74 -4.93 9.67
N ARG A 159 7.51 -5.98 9.94
CA ARG A 159 7.16 -7.01 10.94
C ARG A 159 6.94 -6.42 12.33
N ALA A 160 7.81 -5.51 12.76
CA ALA A 160 7.67 -4.81 14.04
C ALA A 160 6.40 -3.93 14.08
N GLY A 161 6.10 -3.22 12.99
CA GLY A 161 4.89 -2.44 12.83
C GLY A 161 3.62 -3.29 12.93
N LEU A 162 3.54 -4.38 12.18
CA LEU A 162 2.41 -5.31 12.20
C LEU A 162 2.15 -5.89 13.60
N ARG A 163 3.20 -6.31 14.32
CA ARG A 163 3.06 -6.77 15.72
C ARG A 163 2.55 -5.66 16.65
N ALA A 164 2.88 -4.41 16.39
CA ALA A 164 2.35 -3.29 17.15
C ALA A 164 0.89 -2.99 16.83
N TYR A 165 0.46 -3.22 15.59
CA TYR A 165 -0.93 -3.03 15.16
C TYR A 165 -1.89 -4.03 15.78
N GLU A 166 -1.46 -5.28 15.97
CA GLU A 166 -2.24 -6.29 16.69
C GLU A 166 -2.65 -5.83 18.10
N ARG A 167 -1.79 -5.05 18.77
CA ARG A 167 -2.11 -4.50 20.10
C ARG A 167 -3.12 -3.35 20.06
N LYS A 168 -3.31 -2.72 18.90
CA LYS A 168 -4.26 -1.60 18.71
C LYS A 168 -5.61 -2.09 18.18
N ILE A 169 -5.58 -3.05 17.29
CA ILE A 169 -6.77 -3.67 16.67
C ILE A 169 -6.57 -5.18 16.78
N ALA A 170 -7.24 -5.80 17.74
CA ALA A 170 -7.17 -7.25 17.95
C ALA A 170 -7.60 -8.00 16.68
N GLY A 171 -6.81 -8.97 16.25
CA GLY A 171 -7.02 -9.72 15.01
C GLY A 171 -6.49 -9.04 13.74
N TYR A 172 -5.77 -7.93 13.86
CA TYR A 172 -5.15 -7.28 12.69
C TYR A 172 -4.16 -8.21 11.97
N THR A 173 -3.47 -9.04 12.73
CA THR A 173 -2.55 -10.07 12.23
C THR A 173 -3.15 -11.48 12.32
N ALA A 174 -4.47 -11.60 12.22
CA ALA A 174 -5.13 -12.91 12.23
C ALA A 174 -4.54 -13.87 11.19
N PRO A 175 -4.54 -15.19 11.45
CA PRO A 175 -3.95 -16.19 10.54
C PRO A 175 -4.51 -16.15 9.11
N GLU A 176 -5.75 -15.74 8.95
CA GLU A 176 -6.40 -15.63 7.64
C GLU A 176 -6.11 -14.32 6.92
N ALA A 177 -5.55 -13.29 7.59
CA ALA A 177 -5.19 -12.03 6.97
C ALA A 177 -4.09 -12.26 5.92
N ILE A 178 -4.26 -11.64 4.76
CA ILE A 178 -3.38 -11.84 3.60
C ILE A 178 -2.68 -10.53 3.25
N LEU A 179 -1.37 -10.61 3.07
CA LEU A 179 -0.56 -9.58 2.44
C LEU A 179 -0.46 -9.88 0.94
N THR A 180 -0.76 -8.88 0.13
CA THR A 180 -0.61 -8.95 -1.32
C THR A 180 0.32 -7.83 -1.76
N GLY A 181 1.38 -8.15 -2.42
CA GLY A 181 2.45 -7.18 -2.63
C GLY A 181 2.92 -7.04 -4.07
N LEU A 182 3.67 -5.99 -4.32
CA LEU A 182 4.07 -4.93 -3.41
C LEU A 182 3.35 -3.62 -3.77
N GLU A 183 3.04 -2.78 -2.78
CA GLU A 183 2.63 -1.40 -3.03
C GLU A 183 3.84 -0.48 -2.85
N THR A 184 4.39 0.00 -3.96
CA THR A 184 5.64 0.77 -4.01
C THR A 184 5.41 2.25 -4.28
N ARG A 185 4.17 2.66 -4.59
CA ARG A 185 3.85 3.99 -5.10
C ARG A 185 2.86 4.71 -4.19
N THR A 186 3.31 5.16 -3.04
CA THR A 186 2.52 5.97 -2.10
C THR A 186 2.74 7.46 -2.27
N SER A 187 3.92 7.86 -2.74
CA SER A 187 4.31 9.25 -3.01
C SER A 187 5.37 9.30 -4.10
N SER A 188 5.41 10.39 -4.86
CA SER A 188 6.46 10.57 -5.88
C SER A 188 7.82 10.81 -5.22
N PRO A 189 8.88 10.11 -5.64
CA PRO A 189 10.24 10.37 -5.16
C PRO A 189 10.86 11.63 -5.77
N VAL A 190 10.16 12.28 -6.71
CA VAL A 190 10.61 13.48 -7.41
C VAL A 190 9.56 14.57 -7.30
N ARG A 191 10.03 15.82 -7.38
CA ARG A 191 9.18 16.99 -7.54
C ARG A 191 9.57 17.75 -8.81
N LEU A 192 8.61 17.90 -9.72
CA LEU A 192 8.75 18.74 -10.89
C LEU A 192 8.57 20.19 -10.47
N LYS A 193 9.64 21.00 -10.53
CA LYS A 193 9.58 22.40 -10.09
C LYS A 193 8.61 23.21 -10.95
N ARG A 194 7.76 23.99 -10.30
CA ARG A 194 6.81 24.91 -10.94
C ARG A 194 6.87 26.28 -10.27
N GLU A 195 6.50 27.29 -11.00
CA GLU A 195 6.36 28.68 -10.55
C GLU A 195 5.04 28.91 -9.80
N GLU A 196 4.80 30.12 -9.31
CA GLU A 196 3.56 30.46 -8.58
C GLU A 196 2.30 30.32 -9.43
N ASN A 197 2.42 30.50 -10.75
CA ASN A 197 1.35 30.29 -11.74
C ASN A 197 1.14 28.81 -12.10
N PHE A 198 1.74 27.87 -11.37
CA PHE A 198 1.73 26.42 -11.61
C PHE A 198 2.44 25.95 -12.87
N GLU A 199 2.97 26.81 -13.70
CA GLU A 199 3.73 26.41 -14.88
C GLU A 199 5.10 25.85 -14.50
N CYS A 200 5.56 24.85 -15.22
CA CYS A 200 6.88 24.24 -15.01
C CYS A 200 7.99 25.26 -15.23
N ALA A 201 8.89 25.39 -14.27
CA ALA A 201 10.01 26.35 -14.34
C ALA A 201 10.95 26.15 -15.54
N GLN A 202 10.94 24.99 -16.18
CA GLN A 202 11.88 24.60 -17.23
C GLN A 202 11.20 24.32 -18.58
N LEU A 203 9.88 24.24 -18.63
CA LEU A 203 9.15 23.85 -19.83
C LEU A 203 7.80 24.59 -19.90
N ALA A 204 7.72 25.56 -20.80
CA ALA A 204 6.51 26.34 -21.00
C ALA A 204 5.33 25.46 -21.46
N GLY A 205 4.14 25.76 -20.99
CA GLY A 205 2.91 25.03 -21.31
C GLY A 205 2.72 23.72 -20.55
N LEU A 206 3.63 23.35 -19.65
CA LEU A 206 3.51 22.19 -18.77
C LEU A 206 3.12 22.65 -17.36
N TYR A 207 2.05 22.09 -16.81
CA TYR A 207 1.51 22.40 -15.48
C TYR A 207 1.58 21.19 -14.55
N PRO A 208 2.71 20.94 -13.88
CA PRO A 208 2.87 19.77 -13.00
C PRO A 208 1.96 19.89 -11.78
N CYS A 209 1.06 18.90 -11.56
CA CYS A 209 0.19 18.89 -10.40
C CYS A 209 -0.03 17.49 -9.86
N GLY A 210 -0.54 17.43 -8.63
CA GLY A 210 -0.93 16.20 -7.96
C GLY A 210 0.24 15.35 -7.47
N GLU A 211 -0.03 14.07 -7.27
CA GLU A 211 0.89 13.12 -6.65
C GLU A 211 2.10 12.81 -7.54
N GLY A 212 1.87 12.51 -8.81
CA GLY A 212 2.96 12.17 -9.75
C GLY A 212 3.99 13.29 -9.93
N ALA A 213 3.55 14.54 -9.79
CA ALA A 213 4.42 15.71 -9.85
C ALA A 213 5.09 16.07 -8.50
N GLY A 214 4.76 15.34 -7.42
CA GLY A 214 5.35 15.50 -6.09
C GLY A 214 4.73 16.61 -5.24
N TYR A 215 3.48 17.03 -5.53
CA TYR A 215 2.78 18.10 -4.80
C TYR A 215 1.67 17.61 -3.88
N ALA A 216 1.33 16.33 -3.93
CA ALA A 216 0.31 15.74 -3.10
C ALA A 216 0.66 14.29 -2.74
N GLY A 217 0.10 13.78 -1.66
CA GLY A 217 0.28 12.41 -1.20
C GLY A 217 -1.05 11.67 -0.96
N GLY A 218 -2.12 12.06 -1.63
CA GLY A 218 -3.42 11.42 -1.50
C GLY A 218 -4.44 11.97 -2.48
N ILE A 219 -5.56 11.25 -2.65
CA ILE A 219 -6.60 11.54 -3.67
C ILE A 219 -7.13 12.96 -3.54
N MET A 220 -7.56 13.37 -2.33
CA MET A 220 -8.16 14.70 -2.13
C MET A 220 -7.14 15.82 -2.30
N SER A 221 -5.93 15.66 -1.76
CA SER A 221 -4.88 16.67 -1.91
C SER A 221 -4.43 16.81 -3.37
N ALA A 222 -4.37 15.71 -4.12
CA ALA A 222 -4.06 15.74 -5.55
C ALA A 222 -5.16 16.45 -6.36
N ALA A 223 -6.44 16.17 -6.06
CA ALA A 223 -7.57 16.86 -6.70
C ALA A 223 -7.57 18.37 -6.41
N VAL A 224 -7.33 18.75 -5.16
CA VAL A 224 -7.24 20.18 -4.76
C VAL A 224 -6.07 20.87 -5.45
N ASP A 225 -4.91 20.21 -5.54
CA ASP A 225 -3.75 20.78 -6.23
C ASP A 225 -4.02 20.95 -7.74
N GLY A 226 -4.68 19.97 -8.39
CA GLY A 226 -5.11 20.08 -9.78
C GLY A 226 -6.09 21.23 -10.02
N LEU A 227 -7.09 21.38 -9.13
CA LEU A 227 -8.07 22.49 -9.20
C LEU A 227 -7.43 23.87 -9.03
N ARG A 228 -6.34 23.96 -8.25
CA ARG A 228 -5.60 25.23 -8.09
C ARG A 228 -4.73 25.57 -9.29
N GLY A 229 -4.29 24.56 -10.04
CA GLY A 229 -3.45 24.73 -11.22
C GLY A 229 -4.23 24.88 -12.53
N ALA A 230 -5.57 24.70 -12.48
CA ALA A 230 -6.44 24.88 -13.63
C ALA A 230 -6.95 26.33 -13.74
#